data_a534986256b91e3dcb9f13b0b33e9704
#
_entry.id   a534986256b91e3dcb9f13b0b33e9704
#
_cell.length_a   1.000
_cell.length_b   1.000
_cell.length_c   1.000
_cell.angle_alpha   90.00
_cell.angle_beta   90.00
_cell.angle_gamma   90.00
#
_symmetry.space_group_name_H-M   'P 1'
#
loop_
_entity.id
_entity.type
_entity.pdbx_description
1 polymer ?
#
loop_
_entity_poly.entity_id
_entity_poly.type
_entity_poly.pdbx_seq_one_letter_code
_entity_poly.pdbx_strand_id
1 'polypeptide(L)'
;KVWDPTDKGFQPRGKQVSNPRGIWYTPVSGIWQTVWLEPVSEHYIAGVKTTPDIDTNKIKVKVETDSNRQSDRLEVKVFDGKHLVAMGTSINGLPVEIPMPADAKLWSPDSPFLYQMEVSLISAGKLVDQIKSYVAMRKYSMKRDEHGIVRLQLNNKDLFQFGPLDQGWWPDGLYTAPTDEALRYDIEKTKDFGFNMIRKHIKVEPARWYTYCDQIGLIVWQDMPSGDKSPEWQNRKYFEGTELTRSAESEETYRKEWKEVIDCLYSYPCIGTWVPFNEAWGQFKTREIAEWTKQYDPSRLVNPASGGNHYTCGDMLDLHHYPGPEMFLYDAQRATVLGEYGGIGLVLKDHLWEPNRNWGYIQFNTSAEATAEYLKYAGILKDMISRGFSAAVYTQTTDVEVEVNGLMTYDRKVIKLDESKLKKMNTEICNSLK
;
A
#
# COMPACT_ATOMS: atom_id res chain seq x y z
N LYS A 1 25.31 8.90 13.36
CA LYS A 1 24.66 8.82 14.68
C LYS A 1 23.15 8.78 14.46
N VAL A 2 22.49 7.72 14.95
CA VAL A 2 21.03 7.59 14.94
C VAL A 2 20.54 8.02 16.33
N TRP A 3 19.48 8.84 16.36
CA TRP A 3 18.72 9.17 17.55
C TRP A 3 17.28 8.73 17.33
N ASP A 4 16.77 7.92 18.23
CA ASP A 4 15.43 7.35 18.16
C ASP A 4 14.74 7.55 19.52
N PRO A 5 13.76 8.47 19.62
CA PRO A 5 12.99 8.66 20.84
C PRO A 5 11.90 7.63 21.04
N THR A 6 11.75 6.64 20.15
CA THR A 6 10.70 5.61 20.13
C THR A 6 9.30 6.27 20.15
N ASP A 7 8.57 6.19 21.26
CA ASP A 7 7.20 6.73 21.40
C ASP A 7 7.14 8.04 22.20
N LYS A 8 8.28 8.66 22.49
CA LYS A 8 8.38 9.92 23.26
C LYS A 8 8.43 11.18 22.40
N GLY A 9 8.61 11.01 21.09
CA GLY A 9 8.66 12.09 20.12
C GLY A 9 7.40 12.18 19.27
N PHE A 10 7.41 13.14 18.35
CA PHE A 10 6.34 13.36 17.37
C PHE A 10 6.62 12.72 16.00
N GLN A 11 7.80 12.14 15.81
CA GLN A 11 8.21 11.55 14.53
C GLN A 11 7.25 10.41 14.11
N PRO A 12 7.07 10.18 12.81
CA PRO A 12 6.44 8.97 12.32
C PRO A 12 7.18 7.73 12.81
N ARG A 13 6.48 6.81 13.47
CA ARG A 13 7.07 5.63 14.09
C ARG A 13 6.29 4.34 13.87
N GLY A 14 5.08 4.45 13.33
CA GLY A 14 4.18 3.32 13.25
C GLY A 14 3.76 2.80 14.62
N LYS A 15 3.42 1.53 14.71
CA LYS A 15 2.90 0.90 15.95
C LYS A 15 3.99 0.54 16.98
N GLN A 16 5.16 1.14 16.89
CA GLN A 16 6.28 0.90 17.80
C GLN A 16 6.13 1.68 19.10
N VAL A 17 6.17 0.99 20.23
CA VAL A 17 6.05 1.60 21.56
C VAL A 17 7.00 0.97 22.58
N SER A 18 7.44 1.77 23.57
CA SER A 18 8.33 1.31 24.64
C SER A 18 7.68 0.28 25.59
N ASN A 19 6.34 0.20 25.61
CA ASN A 19 5.58 -0.74 26.42
C ASN A 19 4.52 -1.45 25.53
N PRO A 20 4.90 -2.53 24.83
CA PRO A 20 4.03 -3.24 23.90
C PRO A 20 2.76 -3.80 24.57
N ARG A 21 1.62 -3.61 23.92
CA ARG A 21 0.31 -4.08 24.38
C ARG A 21 -0.78 -3.91 23.33
N GLY A 22 -1.77 -4.78 23.28
CA GLY A 22 -2.90 -4.66 22.37
C GLY A 22 -2.42 -4.57 20.91
N ILE A 23 -2.74 -3.49 20.25
CA ILE A 23 -2.36 -3.20 18.85
C ILE A 23 -1.01 -2.49 18.69
N TRP A 24 -0.21 -2.42 19.76
CA TRP A 24 1.09 -1.74 19.80
C TRP A 24 2.19 -2.73 20.11
N TYR A 25 3.27 -2.71 19.36
CA TYR A 25 4.26 -3.77 19.28
C TYR A 25 5.66 -3.35 19.70
N THR A 26 6.53 -4.32 19.86
CA THR A 26 7.93 -4.18 20.30
C THR A 26 8.70 -3.31 19.30
N PRO A 27 9.38 -2.25 19.78
CA PRO A 27 10.08 -1.32 18.91
C PRO A 27 11.43 -1.86 18.45
N VAL A 28 11.91 -1.34 17.34
CA VAL A 28 13.30 -1.48 16.89
C VAL A 28 13.97 -0.12 16.85
N SER A 29 15.30 -0.07 17.00
CA SER A 29 16.09 1.14 16.89
C SER A 29 17.19 0.98 15.86
N GLY A 30 17.55 2.09 15.21
CA GLY A 30 18.62 2.13 14.23
C GLY A 30 18.16 1.98 12.79
N ILE A 31 19.11 1.67 11.92
CA ILE A 31 18.86 1.47 10.49
C ILE A 31 18.45 0.01 10.28
N TRP A 32 17.17 -0.22 10.03
CA TRP A 32 16.60 -1.58 9.91
C TRP A 32 16.40 -2.04 8.47
N GLN A 33 16.53 -1.15 7.48
CA GLN A 33 16.50 -1.49 6.06
C GLN A 33 17.91 -1.66 5.49
N THR A 34 17.99 -2.20 4.27
CA THR A 34 19.27 -2.46 3.59
C THR A 34 20.08 -1.18 3.39
N VAL A 35 21.37 -1.27 3.68
CA VAL A 35 22.37 -0.26 3.36
C VAL A 35 23.33 -0.85 2.34
N TRP A 36 23.62 -0.11 1.26
CA TRP A 36 24.53 -0.55 0.21
C TRP A 36 25.42 0.61 -0.26
N LEU A 37 26.52 0.24 -0.93
CA LEU A 37 27.37 1.16 -1.66
C LEU A 37 27.19 0.91 -3.14
N GLU A 38 27.00 1.95 -3.92
CA GLU A 38 26.84 1.90 -5.35
C GLU A 38 27.94 2.70 -6.04
N PRO A 39 28.78 2.07 -6.88
CA PRO A 39 29.74 2.80 -7.69
C PRO A 39 28.98 3.54 -8.80
N VAL A 40 29.21 4.82 -8.95
CA VAL A 40 28.61 5.65 -9.97
C VAL A 40 29.68 6.33 -10.83
N SER A 41 29.34 6.70 -12.05
CA SER A 41 30.18 7.52 -12.92
C SER A 41 30.33 8.93 -12.34
N GLU A 42 31.28 9.73 -12.82
CA GLU A 42 31.41 11.14 -12.44
C GLU A 42 30.11 11.93 -12.75
N HIS A 43 29.42 11.53 -13.82
CA HIS A 43 28.07 11.92 -14.16
C HIS A 43 27.16 10.71 -14.10
N TYR A 44 26.08 10.79 -13.34
CA TYR A 44 25.21 9.64 -13.10
C TYR A 44 23.73 10.01 -12.99
N ILE A 45 22.91 8.98 -13.16
CA ILE A 45 21.47 9.01 -12.95
C ILE A 45 21.20 8.78 -11.45
N ALA A 46 20.69 9.81 -10.79
CA ALA A 46 20.41 9.78 -9.35
C ALA A 46 19.02 9.18 -9.02
N GLY A 47 18.07 9.31 -9.94
CA GLY A 47 16.71 8.82 -9.73
C GLY A 47 15.86 8.78 -11.00
N VAL A 48 14.83 7.92 -10.99
CA VAL A 48 13.88 7.80 -12.09
C VAL A 48 12.47 7.68 -11.55
N LYS A 49 11.54 8.49 -12.09
CA LYS A 49 10.11 8.39 -11.82
C LYS A 49 9.35 8.12 -13.12
N THR A 50 8.49 7.10 -13.09
CA THR A 50 7.69 6.68 -14.24
C THR A 50 6.21 6.96 -14.01
N THR A 51 5.55 7.58 -14.98
CA THR A 51 4.09 7.81 -14.95
C THR A 51 3.48 7.28 -16.24
N PRO A 52 2.80 6.13 -16.20
CA PRO A 52 2.08 5.61 -17.35
C PRO A 52 0.76 6.36 -17.57
N ASP A 53 0.38 6.53 -18.82
CA ASP A 53 -0.92 7.03 -19.26
C ASP A 53 -1.48 6.07 -20.32
N ILE A 54 -2.45 5.25 -19.92
CA ILE A 54 -3.08 4.29 -20.84
C ILE A 54 -4.11 4.93 -21.76
N ASP A 55 -4.62 6.12 -21.42
CA ASP A 55 -5.62 6.80 -22.25
C ASP A 55 -4.96 7.44 -23.49
N THR A 56 -3.70 7.86 -23.38
CA THR A 56 -2.91 8.39 -24.49
C THR A 56 -1.80 7.45 -24.97
N ASN A 57 -1.71 6.25 -24.39
CA ASN A 57 -0.67 5.24 -24.69
C ASN A 57 0.75 5.82 -24.60
N LYS A 58 1.07 6.41 -23.46
CA LYS A 58 2.38 7.00 -23.21
C LYS A 58 2.94 6.62 -21.85
N ILE A 59 4.26 6.64 -21.73
CA ILE A 59 4.97 6.67 -20.47
C ILE A 59 5.75 7.97 -20.39
N LYS A 60 5.58 8.71 -19.30
CA LYS A 60 6.42 9.86 -18.97
C LYS A 60 7.48 9.41 -17.97
N VAL A 61 8.75 9.62 -18.30
CA VAL A 61 9.89 9.29 -17.45
C VAL A 61 10.61 10.57 -17.06
N LYS A 62 10.58 10.88 -15.76
CA LYS A 62 11.42 11.95 -15.20
C LYS A 62 12.71 11.32 -14.71
N VAL A 63 13.84 11.82 -15.19
CA VAL A 63 15.18 11.37 -14.79
C VAL A 63 15.82 12.49 -13.97
N GLU A 64 16.33 12.15 -12.80
CA GLU A 64 17.14 13.03 -11.98
C GLU A 64 18.61 12.61 -12.11
N THR A 65 19.49 13.57 -12.37
CA THR A 65 20.93 13.36 -12.52
C THR A 65 21.68 14.17 -11.48
N ASP A 66 22.95 13.83 -11.26
CA ASP A 66 23.84 14.58 -10.37
C ASP A 66 23.90 16.09 -10.67
N SER A 67 23.74 16.45 -11.95
CA SER A 67 23.77 17.83 -12.43
C SER A 67 22.88 18.03 -13.65
N ASN A 68 22.04 19.08 -13.66
CA ASN A 68 21.14 19.42 -14.76
C ASN A 68 21.88 20.09 -15.93
N ARG A 69 22.80 19.37 -16.58
CA ARG A 69 23.48 19.86 -17.78
C ARG A 69 22.57 19.72 -18.98
N GLN A 70 22.02 20.82 -19.47
CA GLN A 70 21.10 20.83 -20.63
C GLN A 70 21.78 20.38 -21.96
N SER A 71 23.10 20.32 -22.00
CA SER A 71 23.85 19.74 -23.10
C SER A 71 23.76 18.22 -23.17
N ASP A 72 23.38 17.58 -22.09
CA ASP A 72 23.28 16.13 -21.98
C ASP A 72 21.92 15.64 -22.49
N ARG A 73 21.92 14.46 -23.06
CA ARG A 73 20.76 13.81 -23.63
C ARG A 73 20.36 12.60 -22.78
N LEU A 74 19.08 12.44 -22.59
CA LEU A 74 18.47 11.25 -22.00
C LEU A 74 17.90 10.37 -23.13
N GLU A 75 18.11 9.06 -23.03
CA GLU A 75 17.48 8.07 -23.88
C GLU A 75 16.84 6.99 -22.99
N VAL A 76 15.57 6.66 -23.25
CA VAL A 76 14.86 5.61 -22.54
C VAL A 76 14.33 4.59 -23.54
N LYS A 77 14.64 3.32 -23.30
CA LYS A 77 14.17 2.17 -24.09
C LYS A 77 13.29 1.28 -23.25
N VAL A 78 12.20 0.80 -23.83
CA VAL A 78 11.22 -0.10 -23.19
C VAL A 78 11.15 -1.39 -23.98
N PHE A 79 11.24 -2.53 -23.27
CA PHE A 79 11.33 -3.84 -23.89
C PHE A 79 10.23 -4.81 -23.36
N ASP A 80 9.75 -5.67 -24.26
CA ASP A 80 9.02 -6.89 -23.92
C ASP A 80 9.99 -8.07 -24.09
N GLY A 81 10.54 -8.55 -22.99
CA GLY A 81 11.67 -9.50 -23.02
C GLY A 81 12.89 -8.89 -23.70
N LYS A 82 13.28 -9.44 -24.85
CA LYS A 82 14.39 -8.90 -25.67
C LYS A 82 13.94 -7.97 -26.80
N HIS A 83 12.64 -7.81 -26.98
CA HIS A 83 12.08 -7.03 -28.08
C HIS A 83 11.92 -5.56 -27.67
N LEU A 84 12.58 -4.65 -28.38
CA LEU A 84 12.37 -3.21 -28.18
C LEU A 84 10.97 -2.82 -28.68
N VAL A 85 10.10 -2.38 -27.78
CA VAL A 85 8.72 -2.01 -28.11
C VAL A 85 8.50 -0.50 -28.25
N ALA A 86 9.29 0.28 -27.50
CA ALA A 86 9.20 1.74 -27.55
C ALA A 86 10.50 2.40 -27.09
N MET A 87 10.72 3.63 -27.51
CA MET A 87 11.82 4.48 -27.05
C MET A 87 11.46 5.95 -27.10
N GLY A 88 12.12 6.73 -26.28
CA GLY A 88 12.02 8.18 -26.27
C GLY A 88 13.35 8.83 -25.91
N THR A 89 13.49 10.10 -26.27
CA THR A 89 14.67 10.89 -25.96
C THR A 89 14.28 12.29 -25.51
N SER A 90 15.10 12.89 -24.66
CA SER A 90 14.93 14.28 -24.21
C SER A 90 16.29 14.89 -23.89
N ILE A 91 16.32 16.18 -23.65
CA ILE A 91 17.46 16.85 -23.04
C ILE A 91 17.37 16.69 -21.51
N ASN A 92 18.52 16.64 -20.83
CA ASN A 92 18.56 16.53 -19.39
C ASN A 92 17.81 17.70 -18.71
N GLY A 93 17.06 17.39 -17.66
CA GLY A 93 16.16 18.33 -16.98
C GLY A 93 14.72 18.36 -17.50
N LEU A 94 14.44 17.77 -18.67
CA LEU A 94 13.09 17.58 -19.19
C LEU A 94 12.67 16.11 -19.15
N PRO A 95 11.38 15.81 -18.96
CA PRO A 95 10.89 14.42 -18.98
C PRO A 95 11.05 13.83 -20.38
N VAL A 96 11.28 12.53 -20.43
CA VAL A 96 11.22 11.72 -21.65
C VAL A 96 9.79 11.22 -21.81
N GLU A 97 9.14 11.54 -22.94
CA GLU A 97 7.85 10.96 -23.33
C GLU A 97 8.08 9.80 -24.28
N ILE A 98 7.47 8.65 -23.97
CA ILE A 98 7.64 7.41 -24.72
C ILE A 98 6.26 6.99 -25.24
N PRO A 99 6.00 7.08 -26.55
CA PRO A 99 4.77 6.55 -27.11
C PRO A 99 4.80 5.02 -27.09
N MET A 100 3.82 4.43 -26.42
CA MET A 100 3.64 2.98 -26.36
C MET A 100 2.71 2.50 -27.48
N PRO A 101 2.82 1.23 -27.92
CA PRO A 101 1.86 0.64 -28.85
C PRO A 101 0.43 0.71 -28.32
N ALA A 102 -0.55 0.81 -29.22
CA ALA A 102 -1.98 0.84 -28.85
C ALA A 102 -2.46 -0.45 -28.18
N ASP A 103 -1.79 -1.57 -28.45
CA ASP A 103 -2.02 -2.88 -27.87
C ASP A 103 -1.06 -3.22 -26.73
N ALA A 104 -0.45 -2.20 -26.11
CA ALA A 104 0.44 -2.37 -24.97
C ALA A 104 -0.21 -3.20 -23.86
N LYS A 105 0.52 -4.20 -23.36
CA LYS A 105 0.07 -5.07 -22.27
C LYS A 105 -0.08 -4.25 -20.99
N LEU A 106 -1.25 -4.35 -20.36
CA LEU A 106 -1.55 -3.64 -19.13
C LEU A 106 -1.22 -4.52 -17.92
N TRP A 107 -0.75 -3.89 -16.85
CA TRP A 107 -0.56 -4.54 -15.56
C TRP A 107 -1.90 -4.65 -14.80
N SER A 108 -2.16 -5.83 -14.24
CA SER A 108 -3.27 -6.08 -13.31
C SER A 108 -2.91 -7.22 -12.36
N PRO A 109 -3.66 -7.43 -11.27
CA PRO A 109 -3.47 -8.60 -10.42
C PRO A 109 -3.55 -9.93 -11.15
N ASP A 110 -4.39 -10.04 -12.17
CA ASP A 110 -4.55 -11.27 -12.97
C ASP A 110 -3.49 -11.41 -14.08
N SER A 111 -2.83 -10.30 -14.45
CA SER A 111 -1.78 -10.24 -15.48
C SER A 111 -0.74 -9.19 -15.10
N PRO A 112 0.19 -9.50 -14.17
CA PRO A 112 1.16 -8.53 -13.65
C PRO A 112 2.33 -8.30 -14.62
N PHE A 113 2.03 -7.77 -15.80
CA PHE A 113 3.00 -7.60 -16.86
C PHE A 113 3.89 -6.38 -16.62
N LEU A 114 5.21 -6.60 -16.64
CA LEU A 114 6.24 -5.59 -16.45
C LEU A 114 7.12 -5.50 -17.70
N TYR A 115 7.18 -4.32 -18.30
CA TYR A 115 8.16 -4.01 -19.33
C TYR A 115 9.52 -3.73 -18.71
N GLN A 116 10.60 -4.26 -19.28
CA GLN A 116 11.95 -3.87 -18.92
C GLN A 116 12.25 -2.48 -19.47
N MET A 117 13.00 -1.69 -18.73
CA MET A 117 13.36 -0.32 -19.10
C MET A 117 14.85 -0.09 -18.92
N GLU A 118 15.48 0.53 -19.91
CA GLU A 118 16.85 1.03 -19.84
C GLU A 118 16.83 2.56 -19.96
N VAL A 119 17.50 3.23 -19.04
CA VAL A 119 17.65 4.69 -19.02
C VAL A 119 19.13 5.00 -19.19
N SER A 120 19.46 5.78 -20.21
CA SER A 120 20.82 6.14 -20.57
C SER A 120 21.04 7.65 -20.48
N LEU A 121 22.14 8.06 -19.87
CA LEU A 121 22.64 9.43 -19.85
C LEU A 121 23.78 9.55 -20.86
N ILE A 122 23.66 10.46 -21.81
CA ILE A 122 24.59 10.68 -22.91
C ILE A 122 25.13 12.11 -22.83
N SER A 123 26.44 12.25 -22.62
CA SER A 123 27.15 13.54 -22.58
C SER A 123 28.20 13.61 -23.68
N ALA A 124 28.23 14.74 -24.40
CA ALA A 124 29.13 14.95 -25.56
C ALA A 124 29.10 13.79 -26.58
N GLY A 125 27.92 13.18 -26.79
CA GLY A 125 27.72 12.06 -27.71
C GLY A 125 28.19 10.69 -27.20
N LYS A 126 28.65 10.59 -25.96
CA LYS A 126 29.11 9.34 -25.33
C LYS A 126 28.15 8.92 -24.23
N LEU A 127 27.89 7.61 -24.14
CA LEU A 127 27.21 7.01 -23.00
C LEU A 127 28.08 7.18 -21.74
N VAL A 128 27.57 7.88 -20.72
CA VAL A 128 28.27 8.14 -19.46
C VAL A 128 27.73 7.36 -18.29
N ASP A 129 26.40 7.11 -18.31
CA ASP A 129 25.76 6.25 -17.30
C ASP A 129 24.53 5.55 -17.89
N GLN A 130 24.19 4.39 -17.36
CA GLN A 130 23.02 3.62 -17.74
C GLN A 130 22.50 2.80 -16.58
N ILE A 131 21.19 2.88 -16.35
CA ILE A 131 20.51 2.05 -15.37
C ILE A 131 19.46 1.17 -16.04
N LYS A 132 19.16 0.02 -15.40
CA LYS A 132 18.07 -0.89 -15.76
C LYS A 132 17.00 -0.87 -14.70
N SER A 133 15.76 -0.84 -15.15
CA SER A 133 14.57 -0.84 -14.30
C SER A 133 13.42 -1.53 -15.02
N TYR A 134 12.20 -1.34 -14.54
CA TYR A 134 10.99 -1.79 -15.20
C TYR A 134 9.90 -0.73 -15.10
N VAL A 135 8.86 -0.88 -15.91
CA VAL A 135 7.69 -0.03 -15.92
C VAL A 135 6.46 -0.86 -16.30
N ALA A 136 5.29 -0.44 -15.84
CA ALA A 136 4.02 -1.06 -16.24
C ALA A 136 3.04 -0.02 -16.76
N MET A 137 2.25 -0.42 -17.75
CA MET A 137 1.11 0.36 -18.22
C MET A 137 -0.09 0.03 -17.32
N ARG A 138 -0.56 1.00 -16.54
CA ARG A 138 -1.71 0.85 -15.65
C ARG A 138 -2.34 2.20 -15.31
N LYS A 139 -3.62 2.18 -14.90
CA LYS A 139 -4.34 3.37 -14.43
C LYS A 139 -5.25 3.00 -13.27
N TYR A 140 -5.13 3.74 -12.17
CA TYR A 140 -6.10 3.74 -11.07
C TYR A 140 -7.03 4.92 -11.22
N SER A 141 -8.34 4.69 -11.13
CA SER A 141 -9.36 5.71 -11.29
C SER A 141 -10.62 5.35 -10.52
N MET A 142 -11.61 6.22 -10.57
CA MET A 142 -12.96 5.99 -10.06
C MET A 142 -13.97 6.39 -11.12
N LYS A 143 -15.11 5.69 -11.15
CA LYS A 143 -16.24 6.02 -12.01
C LYS A 143 -17.53 5.56 -11.37
N ARG A 144 -18.64 6.24 -11.68
CA ARG A 144 -19.97 5.74 -11.32
C ARG A 144 -20.33 4.57 -12.21
N ASP A 145 -20.81 3.49 -11.57
CA ASP A 145 -21.41 2.35 -12.27
C ASP A 145 -22.83 2.70 -12.76
N GLU A 146 -23.50 1.75 -13.41
CA GLU A 146 -24.87 1.90 -13.93
C GLU A 146 -25.92 2.15 -12.84
N HIS A 147 -25.61 1.83 -11.58
CA HIS A 147 -26.45 2.09 -10.41
C HIS A 147 -26.14 3.42 -9.72
N GLY A 148 -25.19 4.21 -10.26
CA GLY A 148 -24.76 5.48 -9.71
C GLY A 148 -23.79 5.38 -8.54
N ILE A 149 -23.29 4.18 -8.21
CA ILE A 149 -22.31 3.93 -7.15
C ILE A 149 -20.91 4.27 -7.67
N VAL A 150 -20.12 5.00 -6.88
CA VAL A 150 -18.72 5.29 -7.22
C VAL A 150 -17.87 4.03 -6.98
N ARG A 151 -17.36 3.45 -8.07
CA ARG A 151 -16.51 2.26 -8.05
C ARG A 151 -15.04 2.61 -8.27
N LEU A 152 -14.17 1.86 -7.61
CA LEU A 152 -12.73 1.87 -7.92
C LEU A 152 -12.51 1.15 -9.24
N GLN A 153 -11.61 1.68 -10.05
CA GLN A 153 -11.25 1.12 -11.34
C GLN A 153 -9.75 0.83 -11.44
N LEU A 154 -9.43 -0.23 -12.14
CA LEU A 154 -8.10 -0.49 -12.67
C LEU A 154 -8.20 -0.61 -14.20
N ASN A 155 -7.41 0.19 -14.93
CA ASN A 155 -7.38 0.18 -16.39
C ASN A 155 -8.77 0.45 -17.01
N ASN A 156 -9.50 1.42 -16.45
CA ASN A 156 -10.85 1.83 -16.85
C ASN A 156 -11.93 0.72 -16.69
N LYS A 157 -11.66 -0.32 -15.87
CA LYS A 157 -12.63 -1.38 -15.54
C LYS A 157 -12.87 -1.39 -14.04
N ASP A 158 -14.12 -1.57 -13.64
CA ASP A 158 -14.49 -1.69 -12.23
C ASP A 158 -13.79 -2.89 -11.61
N LEU A 159 -13.25 -2.70 -10.42
CA LEU A 159 -12.54 -3.74 -9.69
C LEU A 159 -12.82 -3.59 -8.20
N PHE A 160 -13.41 -4.62 -7.60
CA PHE A 160 -13.49 -4.70 -6.15
C PHE A 160 -12.10 -5.06 -5.58
N GLN A 161 -11.47 -4.12 -4.89
CA GLN A 161 -10.18 -4.33 -4.25
C GLN A 161 -10.40 -5.00 -2.90
N PHE A 162 -9.89 -6.22 -2.74
CA PHE A 162 -10.05 -6.99 -1.52
C PHE A 162 -8.74 -7.64 -1.10
N GLY A 163 -8.34 -7.39 0.15
CA GLY A 163 -7.09 -7.92 0.69
C GLY A 163 -7.01 -7.83 2.20
N PRO A 164 -5.94 -8.37 2.79
CA PRO A 164 -5.72 -8.26 4.22
C PRO A 164 -4.96 -6.98 4.60
N LEU A 165 -5.11 -6.59 5.87
CA LEU A 165 -4.24 -5.66 6.57
C LEU A 165 -2.91 -6.36 6.87
N ASP A 166 -1.79 -5.75 6.51
CA ASP A 166 -0.47 -6.32 6.75
C ASP A 166 0.39 -5.39 7.60
N GLN A 167 0.67 -5.84 8.82
CA GLN A 167 1.52 -5.13 9.79
C GLN A 167 3.01 -5.29 9.46
N GLY A 168 3.41 -6.40 8.83
CA GLY A 168 4.79 -6.66 8.43
C GLY A 168 5.75 -6.87 9.61
N TRP A 169 5.31 -7.54 10.67
CA TRP A 169 6.12 -7.86 11.84
C TRP A 169 6.52 -9.33 11.87
N TRP A 170 7.67 -9.64 12.49
CA TRP A 170 8.31 -10.95 12.52
C TRP A 170 8.72 -11.33 13.94
N PRO A 171 8.61 -12.61 14.35
CA PRO A 171 8.95 -13.00 15.72
C PRO A 171 10.46 -12.92 16.03
N ASP A 172 11.30 -13.05 15.04
CA ASP A 172 12.77 -13.07 15.17
C ASP A 172 13.44 -11.75 14.72
N GLY A 173 12.87 -11.07 13.75
CA GLY A 173 13.40 -9.81 13.21
C GLY A 173 12.60 -8.57 13.55
N LEU A 174 11.47 -8.71 14.25
CA LEU A 174 10.50 -7.65 14.55
C LEU A 174 10.11 -6.88 13.27
N TYR A 175 10.69 -5.72 13.05
CA TYR A 175 10.39 -4.87 11.88
C TYR A 175 11.05 -5.35 10.58
N THR A 176 11.98 -6.33 10.67
CA THR A 176 12.75 -6.85 9.53
C THR A 176 12.43 -8.32 9.29
N ALA A 177 12.04 -8.66 8.06
CA ALA A 177 11.90 -10.06 7.67
C ALA A 177 13.25 -10.79 7.79
N PRO A 178 13.27 -12.06 8.27
CA PRO A 178 14.52 -12.79 8.49
C PRO A 178 15.27 -13.13 7.19
N THR A 179 14.56 -13.33 6.10
CA THR A 179 15.12 -13.61 4.77
C THR A 179 14.27 -12.96 3.67
N ASP A 180 14.78 -12.95 2.45
CA ASP A 180 14.04 -12.50 1.27
C ASP A 180 12.86 -13.43 0.95
N GLU A 181 13.03 -14.73 1.12
CA GLU A 181 11.96 -15.71 0.95
C GLU A 181 10.84 -15.49 1.95
N ALA A 182 11.17 -15.16 3.20
CA ALA A 182 10.18 -14.82 4.21
C ALA A 182 9.42 -13.54 3.81
N LEU A 183 10.13 -12.49 3.40
CA LEU A 183 9.53 -11.25 2.95
C LEU A 183 8.54 -11.46 1.78
N ARG A 184 8.89 -12.32 0.85
CA ARG A 184 8.09 -12.69 -0.31
C ARG A 184 6.90 -13.60 0.05
N TYR A 185 7.06 -14.45 1.06
CA TYR A 185 6.07 -15.45 1.46
C TYR A 185 4.71 -14.84 1.83
N ASP A 186 4.67 -13.76 2.61
CA ASP A 186 3.43 -13.10 3.00
C ASP A 186 2.65 -12.56 1.78
N ILE A 187 3.37 -12.07 0.75
CA ILE A 187 2.80 -11.61 -0.51
C ILE A 187 2.23 -12.79 -1.31
N GLU A 188 3.01 -13.87 -1.45
CA GLU A 188 2.58 -15.09 -2.16
C GLU A 188 1.36 -15.71 -1.49
N LYS A 189 1.37 -15.82 -0.15
CA LYS A 189 0.23 -16.36 0.61
C LYS A 189 -1.01 -15.46 0.51
N THR A 190 -0.85 -14.16 0.52
CA THR A 190 -1.96 -13.24 0.27
C THR A 190 -2.61 -13.53 -1.10
N LYS A 191 -1.79 -13.74 -2.13
CA LYS A 191 -2.28 -14.12 -3.46
C LYS A 191 -2.93 -15.50 -3.48
N ASP A 192 -2.31 -16.48 -2.83
CA ASP A 192 -2.83 -17.86 -2.73
C ASP A 192 -4.19 -17.92 -2.03
N PHE A 193 -4.44 -17.05 -1.05
CA PHE A 193 -5.73 -16.92 -0.38
C PHE A 193 -6.82 -16.28 -1.28
N GLY A 194 -6.50 -15.92 -2.52
CA GLY A 194 -7.46 -15.40 -3.49
C GLY A 194 -7.69 -13.90 -3.42
N PHE A 195 -6.87 -13.15 -2.71
CA PHE A 195 -6.91 -11.70 -2.66
C PHE A 195 -6.24 -11.06 -3.90
N ASN A 196 -6.64 -9.82 -4.20
CA ASN A 196 -6.06 -9.03 -5.28
C ASN A 196 -5.34 -7.76 -4.78
N MET A 197 -5.37 -7.51 -3.48
CA MET A 197 -4.83 -6.33 -2.82
C MET A 197 -4.22 -6.70 -1.47
N ILE A 198 -3.35 -5.84 -0.95
CA ILE A 198 -2.83 -5.85 0.41
C ILE A 198 -2.72 -4.39 0.91
N ARG A 199 -3.17 -4.11 2.13
CA ARG A 199 -2.95 -2.82 2.76
C ARG A 199 -1.71 -2.90 3.66
N LYS A 200 -0.63 -2.22 3.25
CA LYS A 200 0.57 -2.08 4.08
C LYS A 200 0.31 -1.05 5.17
N HIS A 201 0.09 -1.57 6.37
CA HIS A 201 -0.44 -0.80 7.48
C HIS A 201 0.66 -0.11 8.29
N ILE A 202 0.66 1.22 8.22
CA ILE A 202 1.46 2.12 9.07
C ILE A 202 2.97 1.77 9.06
N LYS A 203 3.46 1.21 7.95
CA LYS A 203 4.85 0.80 7.75
C LYS A 203 5.26 0.98 6.30
N VAL A 204 6.52 1.36 6.08
CA VAL A 204 7.14 1.37 4.75
C VAL A 204 8.13 0.20 4.69
N GLU A 205 7.94 -0.70 3.73
CA GLU A 205 8.80 -1.87 3.54
C GLU A 205 10.04 -1.57 2.71
N PRO A 206 11.06 -2.45 2.71
CA PRO A 206 12.16 -2.37 1.76
C PRO A 206 11.66 -2.43 0.30
N ALA A 207 12.36 -1.76 -0.61
CA ALA A 207 12.03 -1.64 -2.02
C ALA A 207 11.65 -2.98 -2.70
N ARG A 208 12.34 -4.08 -2.37
CA ARG A 208 12.09 -5.41 -2.93
C ARG A 208 10.71 -5.99 -2.57
N TRP A 209 10.10 -5.57 -1.45
CA TRP A 209 8.73 -5.97 -1.10
C TRP A 209 7.73 -5.48 -2.15
N TYR A 210 7.85 -4.21 -2.55
CA TYR A 210 6.99 -3.63 -3.60
C TYR A 210 7.28 -4.25 -4.97
N THR A 211 8.56 -4.56 -5.26
CA THR A 211 8.93 -5.29 -6.47
C THR A 211 8.24 -6.67 -6.53
N TYR A 212 8.17 -7.38 -5.41
CA TYR A 212 7.43 -8.65 -5.34
C TYR A 212 5.91 -8.45 -5.53
N CYS A 213 5.32 -7.40 -4.96
CA CYS A 213 3.92 -7.07 -5.23
C CYS A 213 3.67 -6.78 -6.71
N ASP A 214 4.58 -6.05 -7.37
CA ASP A 214 4.51 -5.76 -8.81
C ASP A 214 4.56 -7.04 -9.66
N GLN A 215 5.45 -7.98 -9.30
CA GLN A 215 5.68 -9.23 -10.03
C GLN A 215 4.58 -10.27 -9.79
N ILE A 216 4.07 -10.36 -8.57
CA ILE A 216 3.05 -11.35 -8.16
C ILE A 216 1.64 -10.85 -8.52
N GLY A 217 1.45 -9.54 -8.63
CA GLY A 217 0.17 -8.92 -8.96
C GLY A 217 -0.72 -8.74 -7.73
N LEU A 218 -0.27 -7.91 -6.79
CA LEU A 218 -1.09 -7.41 -5.69
C LEU A 218 -1.14 -5.88 -5.73
N ILE A 219 -2.33 -5.32 -5.67
CA ILE A 219 -2.51 -3.87 -5.45
C ILE A 219 -2.10 -3.54 -4.03
N VAL A 220 -1.38 -2.44 -3.84
CA VAL A 220 -0.96 -1.99 -2.51
C VAL A 220 -1.69 -0.70 -2.14
N TRP A 221 -2.31 -0.69 -0.97
CA TRP A 221 -2.64 0.54 -0.26
C TRP A 221 -1.51 0.82 0.72
N GLN A 222 -0.86 1.97 0.57
CA GLN A 222 0.30 2.34 1.36
C GLN A 222 -0.06 3.39 2.40
N ASP A 223 0.00 3.00 3.67
CA ASP A 223 -0.18 3.93 4.78
C ASP A 223 1.10 4.73 5.05
N MET A 224 0.93 5.99 5.44
CA MET A 224 1.98 6.74 6.15
C MET A 224 2.17 6.16 7.54
N PRO A 225 3.39 5.91 8.02
CA PRO A 225 3.62 5.60 9.42
C PRO A 225 3.10 6.73 10.32
N SER A 226 2.15 6.42 11.19
CA SER A 226 1.60 7.41 12.10
C SER A 226 2.58 7.79 13.20
N GLY A 227 2.41 8.97 13.78
CA GLY A 227 3.20 9.51 14.86
C GLY A 227 2.47 10.64 15.58
N ASP A 228 3.16 11.30 16.54
CA ASP A 228 2.58 12.34 17.40
C ASP A 228 1.45 11.80 18.28
N LYS A 229 0.50 12.65 18.68
CA LYS A 229 -0.67 12.32 19.51
C LYS A 229 -1.89 12.03 18.64
N SER A 230 -2.98 11.63 19.26
CA SER A 230 -4.28 11.50 18.58
C SER A 230 -5.24 12.57 19.10
N PRO A 231 -6.02 13.21 18.22
CA PRO A 231 -7.23 13.90 18.63
C PRO A 231 -8.29 12.87 19.06
N GLU A 232 -9.47 13.35 19.47
CA GLU A 232 -10.60 12.47 19.75
C GLU A 232 -11.02 11.74 18.48
N TRP A 233 -11.12 10.40 18.53
CA TRP A 233 -11.52 9.58 17.40
C TRP A 233 -13.04 9.40 17.36
N GLN A 234 -13.66 9.74 16.23
CA GLN A 234 -15.12 9.73 16.03
C GLN A 234 -15.49 9.00 14.73
N ASN A 235 -15.14 7.73 14.63
CA ASN A 235 -15.24 6.93 13.41
C ASN A 235 -16.65 6.81 12.79
N ARG A 236 -17.71 6.98 13.60
CA ARG A 236 -19.10 6.90 13.12
C ARG A 236 -19.74 8.23 12.81
N LYS A 237 -19.00 9.33 12.94
CA LYS A 237 -19.47 10.68 12.68
C LYS A 237 -18.80 11.27 11.45
N TYR A 238 -19.63 11.88 10.59
CA TYR A 238 -19.17 12.50 9.38
C TYR A 238 -19.09 14.01 9.57
N PHE A 239 -17.94 14.62 9.24
CA PHE A 239 -17.63 16.03 9.45
C PHE A 239 -17.59 16.53 10.89
N GLU A 240 -17.57 15.69 11.86
CA GLU A 240 -17.54 16.09 13.28
C GLU A 240 -16.23 15.72 13.99
N GLY A 241 -15.27 15.18 13.27
CA GLY A 241 -13.97 14.82 13.84
C GLY A 241 -13.15 16.06 14.20
N THR A 242 -12.34 15.93 15.25
CA THR A 242 -11.32 16.93 15.59
C THR A 242 -10.02 16.60 14.89
N GLU A 243 -9.16 17.60 14.77
CA GLU A 243 -7.81 17.47 14.23
C GLU A 243 -6.79 17.86 15.28
N LEU A 244 -5.61 17.27 15.19
CA LEU A 244 -4.49 17.62 16.03
C LEU A 244 -3.91 18.98 15.59
N THR A 245 -3.60 19.84 16.55
CA THR A 245 -2.71 20.98 16.32
C THR A 245 -1.28 20.52 16.57
N ARG A 246 -0.53 20.28 15.50
CA ARG A 246 0.88 19.91 15.59
C ARG A 246 1.75 21.14 15.83
N SER A 247 2.92 20.95 16.45
CA SER A 247 3.97 21.98 16.41
C SER A 247 4.49 22.14 14.97
N ALA A 248 5.08 23.31 14.66
CA ALA A 248 5.66 23.56 13.34
C ALA A 248 6.69 22.48 12.95
N GLU A 249 7.53 22.08 13.89
CA GLU A 249 8.53 21.03 13.69
C GLU A 249 7.90 19.65 13.41
N SER A 250 6.83 19.30 14.14
CA SER A 250 6.08 18.05 13.91
C SER A 250 5.42 18.03 12.54
N GLU A 251 4.81 19.14 12.12
CA GLU A 251 4.19 19.27 10.80
C GLU A 251 5.23 19.19 9.68
N GLU A 252 6.36 19.92 9.81
CA GLU A 252 7.45 19.90 8.83
C GLU A 252 8.04 18.49 8.68
N THR A 253 8.29 17.80 9.80
CA THR A 253 8.79 16.41 9.80
C THR A 253 7.82 15.49 9.09
N TYR A 254 6.52 15.56 9.39
CA TYR A 254 5.50 14.73 8.73
C TYR A 254 5.47 14.98 7.22
N ARG A 255 5.40 16.25 6.79
CA ARG A 255 5.31 16.59 5.36
C ARG A 255 6.55 16.16 4.60
N LYS A 256 7.73 16.35 5.19
CA LYS A 256 9.00 15.90 4.62
C LYS A 256 9.02 14.40 4.43
N GLU A 257 8.75 13.63 5.49
CA GLU A 257 8.80 12.17 5.43
C GLU A 257 7.71 11.59 4.52
N TRP A 258 6.48 12.16 4.54
CA TRP A 258 5.43 11.73 3.63
C TRP A 258 5.81 11.95 2.16
N LYS A 259 6.40 13.08 1.85
CA LYS A 259 6.95 13.35 0.51
C LYS A 259 8.02 12.34 0.12
N GLU A 260 8.96 12.05 1.03
CA GLU A 260 10.05 11.08 0.80
C GLU A 260 9.51 9.66 0.58
N VAL A 261 8.49 9.24 1.33
CA VAL A 261 7.80 7.96 1.10
C VAL A 261 7.21 7.90 -0.31
N ILE A 262 6.46 8.93 -0.73
CA ILE A 262 5.90 8.98 -2.07
C ILE A 262 7.02 8.98 -3.13
N ASP A 263 8.08 9.76 -2.95
CA ASP A 263 9.21 9.83 -3.88
C ASP A 263 9.89 8.47 -4.06
N CYS A 264 10.19 7.78 -2.97
CA CYS A 264 10.83 6.46 -3.00
C CYS A 264 9.94 5.40 -3.65
N LEU A 265 8.64 5.51 -3.49
CA LEU A 265 7.70 4.48 -3.94
C LEU A 265 6.97 4.84 -5.25
N TYR A 266 7.22 6.01 -5.82
CA TYR A 266 6.48 6.57 -6.95
C TYR A 266 6.42 5.63 -8.16
N SER A 267 7.50 4.94 -8.47
CA SER A 267 7.63 4.12 -9.68
C SER A 267 7.06 2.70 -9.57
N TYR A 268 6.58 2.28 -8.38
CA TYR A 268 5.99 0.94 -8.20
C TYR A 268 4.55 0.89 -8.72
N PRO A 269 4.27 0.12 -9.78
CA PRO A 269 2.93 0.04 -10.36
C PRO A 269 1.88 -0.55 -9.44
N CYS A 270 2.23 -1.42 -8.49
CA CYS A 270 1.31 -2.03 -7.54
C CYS A 270 0.63 -1.01 -6.61
N ILE A 271 1.29 0.10 -6.27
CA ILE A 271 0.71 1.10 -5.38
C ILE A 271 -0.47 1.77 -6.08
N GLY A 272 -1.67 1.54 -5.56
CA GLY A 272 -2.93 2.08 -6.07
C GLY A 272 -3.47 3.23 -5.25
N THR A 273 -3.18 3.24 -3.95
CA THR A 273 -3.77 4.19 -3.00
C THR A 273 -2.74 4.65 -1.97
N TRP A 274 -2.69 5.95 -1.75
CA TRP A 274 -1.98 6.59 -0.64
C TRP A 274 -2.93 6.82 0.53
N VAL A 275 -2.49 6.49 1.76
CA VAL A 275 -3.28 6.60 2.98
C VAL A 275 -2.52 7.46 4.01
N PRO A 276 -2.74 8.79 4.05
CA PRO A 276 -2.03 9.71 4.94
C PRO A 276 -2.27 9.45 6.43
N PHE A 277 -3.51 9.08 6.82
CA PHE A 277 -3.86 8.91 8.23
C PHE A 277 -4.68 7.65 8.47
N ASN A 278 -4.52 7.08 9.69
CA ASN A 278 -5.29 5.96 10.20
C ASN A 278 -5.89 6.29 11.58
N GLU A 279 -7.21 6.09 11.73
CA GLU A 279 -7.95 6.13 13.01
C GLU A 279 -7.68 7.39 13.86
N ALA A 280 -7.66 8.54 13.21
CA ALA A 280 -7.34 9.85 13.78
C ALA A 280 -5.91 9.99 14.35
N TRP A 281 -5.12 8.91 14.43
CA TRP A 281 -3.79 8.99 15.02
C TRP A 281 -2.86 9.89 14.22
N GLY A 282 -2.46 11.00 14.87
CA GLY A 282 -1.65 12.03 14.23
C GLY A 282 -2.37 12.87 13.18
N GLN A 283 -3.69 12.71 13.03
CA GLN A 283 -4.49 13.36 12.00
C GLN A 283 -4.54 14.89 12.20
N PHE A 284 -4.15 15.63 11.19
CA PHE A 284 -4.13 17.10 11.17
C PHE A 284 -4.29 17.61 9.74
N LYS A 285 -4.92 18.76 9.57
CA LYS A 285 -5.11 19.43 8.27
C LYS A 285 -5.47 18.43 7.14
N THR A 286 -6.38 17.52 7.44
CA THR A 286 -6.69 16.34 6.62
C THR A 286 -6.98 16.70 5.17
N ARG A 287 -7.80 17.74 4.95
CA ARG A 287 -8.11 18.22 3.60
C ARG A 287 -6.87 18.66 2.85
N GLU A 288 -6.07 19.51 3.47
CA GLU A 288 -4.85 20.06 2.85
C GLU A 288 -3.84 18.95 2.51
N ILE A 289 -3.63 17.99 3.44
CA ILE A 289 -2.72 16.86 3.22
C ILE A 289 -3.24 15.95 2.10
N ALA A 290 -4.53 15.64 2.07
CA ALA A 290 -5.13 14.80 1.03
C ALA A 290 -5.05 15.47 -0.36
N GLU A 291 -5.39 16.76 -0.45
CA GLU A 291 -5.31 17.53 -1.68
C GLU A 291 -3.87 17.65 -2.18
N TRP A 292 -2.92 17.94 -1.28
CA TRP A 292 -1.50 17.97 -1.61
C TRP A 292 -1.02 16.61 -2.12
N THR A 293 -1.39 15.51 -1.45
CA THR A 293 -1.02 14.15 -1.86
C THR A 293 -1.53 13.86 -3.27
N LYS A 294 -2.79 14.20 -3.56
CA LYS A 294 -3.40 14.02 -4.89
C LYS A 294 -2.74 14.87 -5.98
N GLN A 295 -2.36 16.10 -5.65
CA GLN A 295 -1.65 16.98 -6.60
C GLN A 295 -0.22 16.50 -6.83
N TYR A 296 0.45 16.00 -5.79
CA TYR A 296 1.82 15.51 -5.89
C TYR A 296 1.92 14.21 -6.69
N ASP A 297 0.97 13.29 -6.52
CA ASP A 297 0.83 12.08 -7.32
C ASP A 297 -0.62 11.88 -7.82
N PRO A 298 -0.98 12.50 -8.94
CA PRO A 298 -2.33 12.38 -9.50
C PRO A 298 -2.63 11.00 -10.11
N SER A 299 -1.61 10.15 -10.26
CA SER A 299 -1.73 8.82 -10.89
C SER A 299 -2.26 7.74 -9.94
N ARG A 300 -2.49 8.08 -8.67
CA ARG A 300 -3.02 7.18 -7.63
C ARG A 300 -4.22 7.79 -6.91
N LEU A 301 -4.93 6.93 -6.21
CA LEU A 301 -6.04 7.32 -5.36
C LEU A 301 -5.54 7.77 -3.98
N VAL A 302 -6.33 8.59 -3.30
CA VAL A 302 -6.04 9.05 -1.94
C VAL A 302 -7.19 8.69 -1.02
N ASN A 303 -6.89 7.87 -0.02
CA ASN A 303 -7.75 7.57 1.12
C ASN A 303 -7.35 8.51 2.27
N PRO A 304 -8.05 9.60 2.52
CA PRO A 304 -7.52 10.72 3.33
C PRO A 304 -7.32 10.36 4.80
N ALA A 305 -8.20 9.52 5.34
CA ALA A 305 -8.16 9.08 6.74
C ALA A 305 -8.91 7.76 6.88
N SER A 306 -8.17 6.65 6.84
CA SER A 306 -8.76 5.32 6.95
C SER A 306 -9.36 5.12 8.33
N GLY A 307 -10.70 4.89 8.40
CA GLY A 307 -11.44 4.71 9.64
C GLY A 307 -11.38 5.87 10.63
N GLY A 308 -10.69 6.94 10.30
CA GLY A 308 -10.49 8.08 11.18
C GLY A 308 -11.58 9.14 11.07
N ASN A 309 -11.32 10.33 11.64
CA ASN A 309 -12.23 11.46 11.57
C ASN A 309 -12.48 11.85 10.11
N HIS A 310 -13.72 11.71 9.65
CA HIS A 310 -14.06 11.80 8.23
C HIS A 310 -14.25 13.24 7.78
N TYR A 311 -13.61 13.60 6.66
CA TYR A 311 -13.73 14.88 5.99
C TYR A 311 -14.07 14.69 4.52
N THR A 312 -14.76 15.68 3.89
CA THR A 312 -15.04 15.66 2.44
C THR A 312 -13.81 16.02 1.63
N CYS A 313 -12.86 15.10 1.53
CA CYS A 313 -11.67 15.25 0.73
C CYS A 313 -11.15 13.87 0.29
N GLY A 314 -10.20 13.84 -0.61
CA GLY A 314 -9.68 12.60 -1.17
C GLY A 314 -10.68 11.86 -2.04
N ASP A 315 -10.34 10.63 -2.40
CA ASP A 315 -11.11 9.80 -3.32
C ASP A 315 -12.03 8.80 -2.60
N MET A 316 -11.85 8.58 -1.29
CA MET A 316 -12.55 7.54 -0.53
C MET A 316 -13.18 8.07 0.76
N LEU A 317 -14.30 7.47 1.15
CA LEU A 317 -14.80 7.41 2.52
C LEU A 317 -14.49 6.03 3.05
N ASP A 318 -13.62 5.93 4.03
CA ASP A 318 -13.14 4.66 4.55
C ASP A 318 -13.66 4.39 5.96
N LEU A 319 -14.35 3.27 6.12
CA LEU A 319 -14.98 2.86 7.37
C LEU A 319 -14.17 1.75 8.04
N HIS A 320 -14.10 1.78 9.38
CA HIS A 320 -13.61 0.67 10.20
C HIS A 320 -14.73 0.14 11.06
N HIS A 321 -14.97 -1.16 11.06
CA HIS A 321 -15.97 -1.80 11.89
C HIS A 321 -15.57 -3.22 12.31
N TYR A 322 -15.53 -3.45 13.60
CA TYR A 322 -15.21 -4.75 14.20
C TYR A 322 -16.37 -5.30 15.03
N PRO A 323 -16.58 -6.64 15.04
CA PRO A 323 -15.78 -7.63 14.28
C PRO A 323 -16.28 -7.83 12.84
N GLY A 324 -17.55 -7.67 12.55
CA GLY A 324 -18.12 -7.91 11.21
C GLY A 324 -18.20 -6.68 10.33
N PRO A 325 -18.42 -6.84 9.02
CA PRO A 325 -18.60 -5.71 8.11
C PRO A 325 -19.90 -4.97 8.37
N GLU A 326 -19.85 -3.64 8.40
CA GLU A 326 -21.01 -2.77 8.52
C GLU A 326 -20.81 -1.49 7.67
N MET A 327 -21.87 -1.02 7.02
CA MET A 327 -21.90 0.27 6.33
C MET A 327 -22.74 1.24 7.15
N PHE A 328 -22.13 2.00 8.03
CA PHE A 328 -22.80 2.97 8.90
C PHE A 328 -22.75 4.41 8.37
N LEU A 329 -21.94 4.67 7.35
CA LEU A 329 -21.87 5.91 6.58
C LEU A 329 -21.77 5.57 5.09
N TYR A 330 -22.19 6.49 4.23
CA TYR A 330 -22.11 6.38 2.79
C TYR A 330 -21.83 7.73 2.16
N ASP A 331 -20.95 7.79 1.17
CA ASP A 331 -20.69 8.99 0.39
C ASP A 331 -21.03 8.76 -1.08
N ALA A 332 -22.00 9.55 -1.59
CA ALA A 332 -22.40 9.45 -2.98
C ALA A 332 -21.40 10.07 -3.97
N GLN A 333 -20.38 10.78 -3.52
CA GLN A 333 -19.40 11.46 -4.39
C GLN A 333 -18.05 10.76 -4.42
N ARG A 334 -17.75 9.92 -3.43
CA ARG A 334 -16.49 9.18 -3.28
C ARG A 334 -16.74 7.69 -3.21
N ALA A 335 -15.71 6.89 -3.44
CA ALA A 335 -15.81 5.45 -3.20
C ALA A 335 -15.94 5.20 -1.69
N THR A 336 -17.03 4.54 -1.25
CA THR A 336 -17.16 4.06 0.12
C THR A 336 -16.47 2.72 0.23
N VAL A 337 -15.56 2.59 1.20
CA VAL A 337 -14.73 1.39 1.40
C VAL A 337 -14.73 0.99 2.87
N LEU A 338 -14.41 -0.27 3.13
CA LEU A 338 -14.27 -0.83 4.49
C LEU A 338 -12.79 -1.13 4.73
N GLY A 339 -12.04 -0.15 5.26
CA GLY A 339 -10.59 -0.24 5.42
C GLY A 339 -10.12 -1.18 6.50
N GLU A 340 -10.99 -1.53 7.46
CA GLU A 340 -10.71 -2.58 8.43
C GLU A 340 -12.00 -3.26 8.92
N TYR A 341 -11.97 -4.60 8.98
CA TYR A 341 -12.99 -5.42 9.64
C TYR A 341 -12.43 -6.83 9.91
N GLY A 342 -13.13 -7.63 10.67
CA GLY A 342 -12.77 -9.01 10.97
C GLY A 342 -12.15 -9.18 12.35
N GLY A 343 -10.85 -9.41 12.42
CA GLY A 343 -10.18 -9.58 13.68
C GLY A 343 -10.55 -10.89 14.38
N ILE A 344 -10.76 -11.97 13.60
CA ILE A 344 -11.13 -13.31 14.10
C ILE A 344 -9.94 -13.96 14.78
N GLY A 345 -9.96 -14.03 16.11
CA GLY A 345 -8.93 -14.62 16.94
C GLY A 345 -9.03 -16.13 17.07
N LEU A 346 -7.89 -16.80 16.94
CA LEU A 346 -7.72 -18.22 17.21
C LEU A 346 -6.34 -18.45 17.85
N VAL A 347 -6.31 -18.88 19.10
CA VAL A 347 -5.08 -19.17 19.85
C VAL A 347 -4.55 -20.56 19.49
N LEU A 348 -3.32 -20.64 19.01
CA LEU A 348 -2.61 -21.89 18.74
C LEU A 348 -1.35 -21.95 19.63
N LYS A 349 -1.40 -22.74 20.71
CA LYS A 349 -0.47 -22.70 21.85
C LYS A 349 1.01 -22.76 21.51
N ASP A 350 1.38 -23.53 20.48
CA ASP A 350 2.78 -23.75 20.12
C ASP A 350 3.33 -22.66 19.17
N HIS A 351 2.50 -21.65 18.83
CA HIS A 351 2.81 -20.61 17.85
C HIS A 351 2.56 -19.19 18.40
N LEU A 352 2.67 -19.02 19.71
CA LEU A 352 2.40 -17.75 20.38
C LEU A 352 3.67 -16.98 20.71
N TRP A 353 3.60 -15.66 20.63
CA TRP A 353 4.62 -14.76 21.16
C TRP A 353 4.60 -14.74 22.69
N GLU A 354 3.40 -14.63 23.27
CA GLU A 354 3.16 -14.58 24.71
C GLU A 354 2.10 -15.62 25.08
N PRO A 355 2.41 -16.62 25.93
CA PRO A 355 1.49 -17.72 26.17
C PRO A 355 0.22 -17.34 26.94
N ASN A 356 0.24 -16.25 27.74
CA ASN A 356 -0.81 -15.97 28.72
C ASN A 356 -1.68 -14.75 28.39
N ARG A 357 -1.33 -13.94 27.41
CA ARG A 357 -2.02 -12.69 27.07
C ARG A 357 -2.24 -12.59 25.58
N ASN A 358 -3.32 -13.15 25.11
CA ASN A 358 -3.66 -13.12 23.68
C ASN A 358 -5.07 -12.57 23.49
N TRP A 359 -5.29 -11.85 22.41
CA TRP A 359 -6.58 -11.25 22.11
C TRP A 359 -6.88 -11.21 20.60
N GLY A 360 -8.16 -11.07 20.31
CA GLY A 360 -8.72 -10.76 19.00
C GLY A 360 -10.07 -10.09 19.22
N TYR A 361 -10.63 -9.46 18.21
CA TYR A 361 -11.92 -8.77 18.34
C TYR A 361 -13.08 -9.72 18.61
N ILE A 362 -12.97 -10.95 18.12
CA ILE A 362 -13.82 -12.10 18.45
C ILE A 362 -12.93 -13.34 18.51
N GLN A 363 -13.23 -14.26 19.43
CA GLN A 363 -12.38 -15.44 19.69
C GLN A 363 -13.11 -16.73 19.38
N PHE A 364 -12.39 -17.67 18.78
CA PHE A 364 -12.84 -19.04 18.50
C PHE A 364 -11.84 -20.06 19.02
N ASN A 365 -12.27 -21.32 19.17
CA ASN A 365 -11.45 -22.38 19.73
C ASN A 365 -10.93 -23.34 18.64
N THR A 366 -11.53 -23.34 17.46
CA THR A 366 -11.17 -24.24 16.36
C THR A 366 -11.07 -23.50 15.04
N SER A 367 -10.23 -24.02 14.15
CA SER A 367 -10.11 -23.54 12.76
C SER A 367 -11.45 -23.61 12.01
N ALA A 368 -12.27 -24.61 12.30
CA ALA A 368 -13.57 -24.78 11.67
C ALA A 368 -14.55 -23.65 12.04
N GLU A 369 -14.62 -23.29 13.33
CA GLU A 369 -15.45 -22.18 13.82
C GLU A 369 -14.97 -20.84 13.26
N ALA A 370 -13.67 -20.57 13.32
CA ALA A 370 -13.08 -19.35 12.77
C ALA A 370 -13.32 -19.23 11.27
N THR A 371 -13.18 -20.33 10.53
CA THR A 371 -13.48 -20.38 9.09
C THR A 371 -14.96 -20.10 8.81
N ALA A 372 -15.86 -20.68 9.60
CA ALA A 372 -17.30 -20.46 9.43
C ALA A 372 -17.68 -18.98 9.64
N GLU A 373 -17.12 -18.33 10.65
CA GLU A 373 -17.34 -16.90 10.89
C GLU A 373 -16.75 -16.02 9.80
N TYR A 374 -15.54 -16.35 9.30
CA TYR A 374 -14.95 -15.67 8.14
C TYR A 374 -15.87 -15.71 6.92
N LEU A 375 -16.39 -16.91 6.59
CA LEU A 375 -17.30 -17.08 5.44
C LEU A 375 -18.63 -16.35 5.64
N LYS A 376 -19.13 -16.28 6.86
CA LYS A 376 -20.31 -15.48 7.21
C LYS A 376 -20.05 -13.97 6.96
N TYR A 377 -18.92 -13.44 7.43
CA TYR A 377 -18.54 -12.04 7.17
C TYR A 377 -18.36 -11.76 5.68
N ALA A 378 -17.74 -12.68 4.96
CA ALA A 378 -17.59 -12.58 3.50
C ALA A 378 -18.94 -12.57 2.77
N GLY A 379 -19.92 -13.35 3.24
CA GLY A 379 -21.30 -13.31 2.74
C GLY A 379 -21.96 -11.96 2.96
N ILE A 380 -21.86 -11.40 4.19
CA ILE A 380 -22.37 -10.06 4.52
C ILE A 380 -21.68 -8.99 3.65
N LEU A 381 -20.36 -9.09 3.47
CA LEU A 381 -19.62 -8.16 2.61
C LEU A 381 -20.11 -8.20 1.16
N LYS A 382 -20.38 -9.39 0.59
CA LYS A 382 -20.94 -9.52 -0.77
C LYS A 382 -22.27 -8.75 -0.93
N ASP A 383 -23.16 -8.84 0.06
CA ASP A 383 -24.41 -8.08 0.05
C ASP A 383 -24.15 -6.55 0.10
N MET A 384 -23.11 -6.13 0.84
CA MET A 384 -22.76 -4.71 0.95
C MET A 384 -22.08 -4.14 -0.31
N ILE A 385 -21.45 -4.97 -1.13
CA ILE A 385 -20.91 -4.55 -2.43
C ILE A 385 -22.03 -3.99 -3.31
N SER A 386 -23.18 -4.68 -3.35
CA SER A 386 -24.36 -4.23 -4.10
C SER A 386 -24.94 -2.93 -3.55
N ARG A 387 -24.68 -2.61 -2.27
CA ARG A 387 -25.16 -1.38 -1.59
C ARG A 387 -24.21 -0.21 -1.71
N GLY A 388 -22.97 -0.42 -2.19
CA GLY A 388 -22.06 0.69 -2.41
C GLY A 388 -20.60 0.50 -1.99
N PHE A 389 -20.21 -0.57 -1.30
CA PHE A 389 -18.79 -0.81 -1.04
C PHE A 389 -18.03 -1.08 -2.34
N SER A 390 -16.86 -0.46 -2.44
CA SER A 390 -15.96 -0.55 -3.60
C SER A 390 -14.63 -1.22 -3.28
N ALA A 391 -14.32 -1.42 -2.00
CA ALA A 391 -13.17 -2.18 -1.51
C ALA A 391 -13.41 -2.64 -0.07
N ALA A 392 -12.65 -3.64 0.38
CA ALA A 392 -12.60 -4.05 1.77
C ALA A 392 -11.22 -4.59 2.17
N VAL A 393 -10.88 -4.42 3.45
CA VAL A 393 -9.62 -4.90 4.05
C VAL A 393 -9.94 -5.74 5.29
N TYR A 394 -9.52 -7.00 5.26
CA TYR A 394 -9.69 -7.94 6.36
C TYR A 394 -8.51 -7.87 7.35
N THR A 395 -8.76 -7.77 8.62
CA THR A 395 -7.75 -7.77 9.67
C THR A 395 -7.57 -9.20 10.22
N GLN A 396 -6.40 -9.86 9.98
CA GLN A 396 -5.19 -9.38 9.30
C GLN A 396 -4.40 -10.55 8.66
N THR A 397 -3.26 -10.26 8.01
CA THR A 397 -2.43 -11.28 7.33
C THR A 397 -1.88 -12.32 8.30
N THR A 398 -1.21 -11.87 9.36
CA THR A 398 -0.59 -12.75 10.39
C THR A 398 -0.97 -12.28 11.77
N ASP A 399 -0.88 -13.17 12.76
CA ASP A 399 -0.78 -12.75 14.14
C ASP A 399 0.41 -11.80 14.31
N VAL A 400 0.32 -10.88 15.27
CA VAL A 400 1.44 -10.00 15.65
C VAL A 400 1.51 -9.93 17.18
N GLU A 401 2.57 -10.46 17.76
CA GLU A 401 2.78 -10.50 19.21
C GLU A 401 1.55 -11.07 19.95
N VAL A 402 0.87 -10.27 20.76
CA VAL A 402 -0.30 -10.71 21.54
C VAL A 402 -1.62 -10.67 20.77
N GLU A 403 -1.61 -10.10 19.57
CA GLU A 403 -2.78 -10.01 18.69
C GLU A 403 -2.88 -11.26 17.82
N VAL A 404 -3.82 -12.16 18.14
CA VAL A 404 -3.94 -13.50 17.52
C VAL A 404 -5.13 -13.59 16.56
N ASN A 405 -5.28 -12.63 15.66
CA ASN A 405 -6.38 -12.54 14.69
C ASN A 405 -5.91 -12.58 13.24
N GLY A 406 -4.69 -13.04 12.99
CA GLY A 406 -4.15 -13.25 11.66
C GLY A 406 -4.78 -14.47 10.94
N LEU A 407 -4.71 -14.45 9.60
CA LEU A 407 -4.99 -15.64 8.78
C LEU A 407 -3.92 -16.72 8.97
N MET A 408 -2.71 -16.31 9.37
CA MET A 408 -1.57 -17.17 9.69
C MET A 408 -1.07 -16.85 11.10
N THR A 409 -0.39 -17.82 11.71
CA THR A 409 0.34 -17.61 12.98
C THR A 409 1.49 -16.60 12.79
N TYR A 410 1.99 -16.02 13.90
CA TYR A 410 3.06 -15.02 13.87
C TYR A 410 4.35 -15.53 13.24
N ASP A 411 4.65 -16.81 13.41
CA ASP A 411 5.79 -17.50 12.79
C ASP A 411 5.50 -18.04 11.37
N ARG A 412 4.32 -17.78 10.82
CA ARG A 412 3.85 -18.20 9.49
C ARG A 412 3.79 -19.72 9.27
N LYS A 413 3.95 -20.53 10.31
CA LYS A 413 3.97 -21.99 10.18
C LYS A 413 2.63 -22.63 10.00
N VAL A 414 1.56 -21.96 10.47
CA VAL A 414 0.20 -22.50 10.40
C VAL A 414 -0.74 -21.50 9.77
N ILE A 415 -1.48 -21.95 8.76
CA ILE A 415 -2.65 -21.26 8.24
C ILE A 415 -3.82 -21.60 9.14
N LYS A 416 -4.44 -20.60 9.75
CA LYS A 416 -5.41 -20.77 10.83
C LYS A 416 -6.82 -21.10 10.34
N LEU A 417 -7.15 -20.78 9.10
CA LEU A 417 -8.43 -21.03 8.48
C LEU A 417 -8.30 -22.05 7.33
N ASP A 418 -9.44 -22.58 6.85
CA ASP A 418 -9.47 -23.48 5.67
C ASP A 418 -9.08 -22.71 4.41
N GLU A 419 -7.86 -22.93 3.95
CA GLU A 419 -7.25 -22.20 2.80
C GLU A 419 -8.07 -22.34 1.52
N SER A 420 -8.63 -23.51 1.26
CA SER A 420 -9.43 -23.77 0.07
C SER A 420 -10.72 -22.95 0.06
N LYS A 421 -11.40 -22.87 1.21
CA LYS A 421 -12.62 -22.08 1.36
C LYS A 421 -12.33 -20.58 1.29
N LEU A 422 -11.22 -20.13 1.92
CA LEU A 422 -10.77 -18.74 1.82
C LEU A 422 -10.56 -18.36 0.35
N LYS A 423 -9.71 -19.11 -0.35
CA LYS A 423 -9.37 -18.85 -1.75
C LYS A 423 -10.61 -18.73 -2.62
N LYS A 424 -11.52 -19.68 -2.49
CA LYS A 424 -12.78 -19.68 -3.25
C LYS A 424 -13.58 -18.41 -3.01
N MET A 425 -13.85 -18.11 -1.73
CA MET A 425 -14.69 -16.97 -1.36
C MET A 425 -14.05 -15.62 -1.73
N ASN A 426 -12.76 -15.46 -1.46
CA ASN A 426 -12.04 -14.21 -1.76
C ASN A 426 -11.97 -13.97 -3.28
N THR A 427 -11.74 -15.01 -4.07
CA THR A 427 -11.78 -14.92 -5.54
C THR A 427 -13.17 -14.49 -6.03
N GLU A 428 -14.25 -15.03 -5.44
CA GLU A 428 -15.61 -14.61 -5.77
C GLU A 428 -15.84 -13.12 -5.44
N ILE A 429 -15.37 -12.65 -4.28
CA ILE A 429 -15.47 -11.23 -3.88
C ILE A 429 -14.67 -10.35 -4.83
N CYS A 430 -13.41 -10.68 -5.12
CA CYS A 430 -12.58 -9.92 -6.05
C CYS A 430 -13.19 -9.79 -7.45
N ASN A 431 -14.00 -10.77 -7.86
CA ASN A 431 -14.66 -10.80 -9.16
C ASN A 431 -16.10 -10.26 -9.17
N SER A 432 -16.59 -9.76 -8.05
CA SER A 432 -17.99 -9.32 -7.89
C SER A 432 -18.41 -8.13 -8.76
N LEU A 433 -17.46 -7.38 -9.32
CA LEU A 433 -17.69 -6.23 -10.22
C LEU A 433 -17.20 -6.49 -11.65
N LYS A 434 -16.81 -7.74 -11.99
CA LYS A 434 -16.37 -8.11 -13.34
C LYS A 434 -17.54 -8.54 -14.22
#